data_2a91043efad52bbc365e70d9c4481e3a
#
_entry.id   2a91043efad52bbc365e70d9c4481e3a
#
_cell.length_a   1.000
_cell.length_b   1.000
_cell.length_c   1.000
_cell.angle_alpha   90.00
_cell.angle_beta   90.00
_cell.angle_gamma   90.00
#
_symmetry.space_group_name_H-M   'P 1'
#
loop_
_entity.id
_entity.type
_entity.pdbx_description
1 polymer ?
#
loop_
_entity_poly.entity_id
_entity_poly.type
_entity_poly.pdbx_seq_one_letter_code
_entity_poly.pdbx_strand_id
1 'polypeptide(L)'
;SMQAGLSGLEHCIGIPGTVGGLVIMNGGSQRKGIGDNIVNVTIVDKTGVIQLLTQEECDFSYRHSALQGSGCIVVGVELNCPAGEIKQIRREMLADLQIRRHKFPRKLPNCGSVFLSTTEMHATVGPPGKVIEDAGLKGLRIGQAEISQQHANFIVNLGGASSADILTLIAQIRQVIQENIGFDLGCEVRYVSPQGVIKPAHL
;
A
#
# COMPACT_ATOMS: atom_id res chain seq x y z
N SER A 1 -4.56 9.30 -18.54
CA SER A 1 -3.79 10.57 -18.52
C SER A 1 -2.73 10.61 -19.62
N MET A 2 -1.78 9.67 -19.67
CA MET A 2 -0.65 9.68 -20.62
C MET A 2 -1.07 9.91 -22.08
N GLN A 3 -2.05 9.16 -22.61
CA GLN A 3 -2.49 9.30 -23.99
C GLN A 3 -3.09 10.68 -24.30
N ALA A 4 -3.63 11.35 -23.29
CA ALA A 4 -4.15 12.71 -23.38
C ALA A 4 -3.07 13.79 -23.10
N GLY A 5 -1.81 13.40 -22.88
CA GLY A 5 -0.75 14.35 -22.54
C GLY A 5 -0.93 14.98 -21.15
N LEU A 6 -1.57 14.26 -20.22
CA LEU A 6 -1.81 14.73 -18.84
C LEU A 6 -0.87 14.01 -17.87
N SER A 7 -0.04 14.79 -17.18
CA SER A 7 0.95 14.38 -16.19
C SER A 7 0.38 14.38 -14.76
N GLY A 8 1.11 13.83 -13.82
CA GLY A 8 0.81 13.85 -12.38
C GLY A 8 0.37 12.49 -11.82
N LEU A 9 -0.02 11.53 -12.66
CA LEU A 9 -0.48 10.20 -12.24
C LEU A 9 0.51 9.07 -12.55
N GLU A 10 1.73 9.36 -12.96
CA GLU A 10 2.77 8.40 -13.33
C GLU A 10 3.06 7.44 -12.18
N HIS A 11 3.07 7.95 -10.95
CA HIS A 11 3.31 7.19 -9.72
C HIS A 11 2.22 6.16 -9.38
N CYS A 12 1.06 6.23 -10.03
CA CYS A 12 -0.04 5.28 -9.84
C CYS A 12 0.09 4.03 -10.72
N ILE A 13 1.06 4.01 -11.66
CA ILE A 13 1.17 2.91 -12.62
C ILE A 13 1.45 1.57 -11.96
N GLY A 14 0.74 0.54 -12.40
CA GLY A 14 0.95 -0.83 -11.92
C GLY A 14 0.48 -1.09 -10.49
N ILE A 15 -0.27 -0.18 -9.87
CA ILE A 15 -0.98 -0.43 -8.62
C ILE A 15 -2.27 -1.21 -8.97
N PRO A 16 -2.45 -2.43 -8.45
CA PRO A 16 -3.67 -3.19 -8.70
C PRO A 16 -4.82 -2.63 -7.88
N GLY A 17 -6.01 -2.56 -8.47
CA GLY A 17 -7.22 -2.10 -7.79
C GLY A 17 -8.08 -1.19 -8.67
N THR A 18 -9.06 -0.57 -8.04
CA THR A 18 -9.96 0.42 -8.67
C THR A 18 -9.52 1.84 -8.35
N VAL A 19 -9.98 2.82 -9.13
CA VAL A 19 -9.75 4.25 -8.85
C VAL A 19 -10.35 4.63 -7.50
N GLY A 20 -11.56 4.17 -7.17
CA GLY A 20 -12.18 4.45 -5.87
C GLY A 20 -11.36 3.90 -4.70
N GLY A 21 -10.84 2.68 -4.80
CA GLY A 21 -9.95 2.12 -3.79
C GLY A 21 -8.63 2.90 -3.67
N LEU A 22 -8.08 3.38 -4.80
CA LEU A 22 -6.88 4.22 -4.82
C LEU A 22 -7.13 5.55 -4.09
N VAL A 23 -8.29 6.17 -4.31
CA VAL A 23 -8.71 7.41 -3.62
C VAL A 23 -8.86 7.18 -2.12
N ILE A 24 -9.65 6.17 -1.70
CA ILE A 24 -9.88 5.87 -0.27
C ILE A 24 -8.58 5.63 0.48
N MET A 25 -7.62 4.93 -0.14
CA MET A 25 -6.33 4.61 0.47
C MET A 25 -5.26 5.68 0.27
N ASN A 26 -5.57 6.80 -0.37
CA ASN A 26 -4.57 7.75 -0.86
C ASN A 26 -3.36 7.00 -1.47
N GLY A 27 -3.69 6.08 -2.37
CA GLY A 27 -2.70 5.17 -2.94
C GLY A 27 -1.74 5.88 -3.88
N GLY A 28 -0.54 5.35 -3.96
CA GLY A 28 0.50 5.89 -4.82
C GLY A 28 1.84 5.21 -4.59
N SER A 29 2.88 5.71 -5.21
CA SER A 29 4.26 5.26 -5.07
C SER A 29 5.23 6.44 -5.08
N GLN A 30 6.53 6.21 -4.85
CA GLN A 30 7.54 7.27 -4.85
C GLN A 30 7.25 8.41 -3.84
N ARG A 31 6.61 8.09 -2.69
CA ARG A 31 6.17 9.05 -1.66
C ARG A 31 5.08 10.02 -2.14
N LYS A 32 4.41 9.72 -3.25
CA LYS A 32 3.25 10.46 -3.77
C LYS A 32 1.99 9.67 -3.52
N GLY A 33 0.88 10.38 -3.29
CA GLY A 33 -0.48 9.82 -3.23
C GLY A 33 -1.36 10.41 -4.32
N ILE A 34 -2.45 9.73 -4.69
CA ILE A 34 -3.40 10.29 -5.68
C ILE A 34 -4.05 11.58 -5.16
N GLY A 35 -4.12 11.74 -3.82
CA GLY A 35 -4.63 12.94 -3.17
C GLY A 35 -3.92 14.22 -3.60
N ASP A 36 -2.64 14.14 -3.98
CA ASP A 36 -1.87 15.31 -4.46
C ASP A 36 -2.46 15.92 -5.74
N ASN A 37 -3.24 15.14 -6.49
CA ASN A 37 -3.86 15.56 -7.75
C ASN A 37 -5.39 15.69 -7.64
N ILE A 38 -6.01 15.36 -6.51
CA ILE A 38 -7.47 15.43 -6.35
C ILE A 38 -7.92 16.88 -6.19
N VAL A 39 -8.96 17.23 -6.93
CA VAL A 39 -9.72 18.49 -6.77
C VAL A 39 -10.96 18.19 -5.92
N ASN A 40 -11.76 17.23 -6.38
CA ASN A 40 -13.00 16.82 -5.72
C ASN A 40 -13.21 15.32 -5.79
N VAL A 41 -13.93 14.79 -4.81
CA VAL A 41 -14.38 13.38 -4.77
C VAL A 41 -15.90 13.35 -4.65
N THR A 42 -16.56 12.67 -5.58
CA THR A 42 -18.00 12.40 -5.49
C THR A 42 -18.21 11.08 -4.78
N ILE A 43 -18.98 11.09 -3.71
CA ILE A 43 -19.32 9.90 -2.92
C ILE A 43 -20.83 9.71 -2.85
N VAL A 44 -21.23 8.47 -2.56
CA VAL A 44 -22.57 8.13 -2.05
C VAL A 44 -22.40 7.72 -0.59
N ASP A 45 -23.08 8.40 0.31
CA ASP A 45 -23.01 8.08 1.74
C ASP A 45 -23.89 6.87 2.12
N LYS A 46 -23.87 6.50 3.41
CA LYS A 46 -24.64 5.35 3.94
C LYS A 46 -26.16 5.51 3.76
N THR A 47 -26.65 6.73 3.59
CA THR A 47 -28.08 7.02 3.41
C THR A 47 -28.50 7.07 1.94
N GLY A 48 -27.53 6.92 1.02
CA GLY A 48 -27.74 6.98 -0.42
C GLY A 48 -27.66 8.40 -1.00
N VAL A 49 -27.26 9.39 -0.19
CA VAL A 49 -27.12 10.78 -0.65
C VAL A 49 -25.78 10.96 -1.37
N ILE A 50 -25.84 11.62 -2.53
CA ILE A 50 -24.63 12.01 -3.28
C ILE A 50 -24.07 13.29 -2.67
N GLN A 51 -22.75 13.28 -2.39
CA GLN A 51 -22.02 14.42 -1.85
C GLN A 51 -20.76 14.65 -2.69
N LEU A 52 -20.38 15.91 -2.81
CA LEU A 52 -19.12 16.34 -3.43
C LEU A 52 -18.21 16.85 -2.32
N LEU A 53 -17.09 16.18 -2.12
CA LEU A 53 -16.10 16.54 -1.11
C LEU A 53 -14.88 17.15 -1.78
N THR A 54 -14.33 18.21 -1.18
CA THR A 54 -13.07 18.82 -1.59
C THR A 54 -11.89 17.95 -1.18
N GLN A 55 -10.71 18.25 -1.71
CA GLN A 55 -9.45 17.62 -1.29
C GLN A 55 -9.23 17.78 0.23
N GLU A 56 -9.50 18.96 0.77
CA GLU A 56 -9.33 19.28 2.21
C GLU A 56 -10.25 18.44 3.09
N GLU A 57 -11.54 18.32 2.71
CA GLU A 57 -12.50 17.49 3.44
C GLU A 57 -12.16 15.99 3.41
N CYS A 58 -11.41 15.55 2.42
CA CYS A 58 -10.92 14.17 2.33
C CYS A 58 -9.72 13.89 3.24
N ASP A 59 -9.04 14.89 3.82
CA ASP A 59 -7.93 14.79 4.77
C ASP A 59 -6.89 13.71 4.36
N PHE A 60 -6.31 13.87 3.17
CA PHE A 60 -5.36 12.91 2.63
C PHE A 60 -4.02 12.95 3.34
N SER A 61 -3.56 11.79 3.82
CA SER A 61 -2.21 11.58 4.34
C SER A 61 -1.68 10.21 3.92
N TYR A 62 -0.52 9.80 4.40
CA TYR A 62 0.08 8.52 4.00
C TYR A 62 -0.84 7.33 4.31
N ARG A 63 -1.33 6.66 3.24
CA ARG A 63 -2.29 5.53 3.32
C ARG A 63 -3.57 5.85 4.09
N HIS A 64 -3.96 7.12 4.11
CA HIS A 64 -5.12 7.59 4.85
C HIS A 64 -5.97 8.58 4.04
N SER A 65 -7.27 8.51 4.28
CA SER A 65 -8.26 9.56 3.97
C SER A 65 -9.41 9.50 4.96
N ALA A 66 -10.13 10.61 5.14
CA ALA A 66 -11.36 10.66 5.94
C ALA A 66 -12.47 9.73 5.41
N LEU A 67 -12.34 9.25 4.18
CA LEU A 67 -13.29 8.31 3.56
C LEU A 67 -13.17 6.90 4.14
N GLN A 68 -12.05 6.55 4.78
CA GLN A 68 -11.85 5.22 5.37
C GLN A 68 -12.78 5.04 6.57
N GLY A 69 -13.50 3.90 6.60
CA GLY A 69 -14.45 3.60 7.68
C GLY A 69 -15.73 4.43 7.66
N SER A 70 -15.87 5.42 6.79
CA SER A 70 -17.08 6.24 6.65
C SER A 70 -18.29 5.45 6.17
N GLY A 71 -18.06 4.32 5.45
CA GLY A 71 -19.09 3.53 4.80
C GLY A 71 -19.63 4.17 3.52
N CYS A 72 -18.99 5.21 3.01
CA CYS A 72 -19.31 5.79 1.71
C CYS A 72 -18.75 4.95 0.55
N ILE A 73 -19.30 5.18 -0.64
CA ILE A 73 -18.83 4.63 -1.89
C ILE A 73 -18.34 5.78 -2.77
N VAL A 74 -17.07 5.73 -3.21
CA VAL A 74 -16.54 6.68 -4.17
C VAL A 74 -17.08 6.34 -5.56
N VAL A 75 -17.80 7.27 -6.18
CA VAL A 75 -18.43 7.10 -7.50
C VAL A 75 -17.83 8.00 -8.58
N GLY A 76 -17.07 9.03 -8.19
CA GLY A 76 -16.37 9.92 -9.09
C GLY A 76 -15.19 10.61 -8.44
N VAL A 77 -14.25 11.07 -9.26
CA VAL A 77 -13.10 11.87 -8.83
C VAL A 77 -12.72 12.86 -9.92
N GLU A 78 -12.49 14.10 -9.53
CA GLU A 78 -11.92 15.13 -10.37
C GLU A 78 -10.46 15.32 -10.05
N LEU A 79 -9.61 15.26 -11.07
CA LEU A 79 -8.15 15.29 -10.92
C LEU A 79 -7.57 16.50 -11.66
N ASN A 80 -6.73 17.25 -10.99
CA ASN A 80 -5.89 18.28 -11.62
C ASN A 80 -4.61 17.63 -12.17
N CYS A 81 -4.55 17.48 -13.46
CA CYS A 81 -3.41 16.90 -14.18
C CYS A 81 -2.87 17.93 -15.18
N PRO A 82 -1.71 18.52 -14.93
CA PRO A 82 -1.14 19.51 -15.86
C PRO A 82 -0.79 18.88 -17.21
N ALA A 83 -0.82 19.69 -18.26
CA ALA A 83 -0.35 19.28 -19.57
C ALA A 83 1.14 18.92 -19.53
N GLY A 84 1.51 17.82 -20.19
CA GLY A 84 2.88 17.33 -20.26
C GLY A 84 3.20 16.67 -21.58
N GLU A 85 4.48 16.46 -21.83
CA GLU A 85 4.92 15.78 -23.04
C GLU A 85 4.69 14.25 -22.92
N ILE A 86 3.94 13.68 -23.85
CA ILE A 86 3.57 12.24 -23.83
C ILE A 86 4.81 11.33 -23.72
N LYS A 87 5.89 11.65 -24.43
CA LYS A 87 7.12 10.87 -24.42
C LYS A 87 7.78 10.88 -23.03
N GLN A 88 7.74 12.03 -22.36
CA GLN A 88 8.30 12.19 -21.02
C GLN A 88 7.47 11.42 -19.99
N ILE A 89 6.15 11.60 -19.98
CA ILE A 89 5.20 10.87 -19.13
C ILE A 89 5.39 9.36 -19.29
N ARG A 90 5.46 8.87 -20.55
CA ARG A 90 5.71 7.46 -20.82
C ARG A 90 7.04 6.97 -20.29
N ARG A 91 8.08 7.76 -20.40
CA ARG A 91 9.42 7.41 -19.88
C ARG A 91 9.39 7.23 -18.38
N GLU A 92 8.77 8.15 -17.64
CA GLU A 92 8.63 8.10 -16.18
C GLU A 92 7.79 6.87 -15.76
N MET A 93 6.64 6.65 -16.39
CA MET A 93 5.81 5.48 -16.14
C MET A 93 6.57 4.16 -16.36
N LEU A 94 7.35 4.05 -17.43
CA LEU A 94 8.13 2.84 -17.70
C LEU A 94 9.27 2.66 -16.70
N ALA A 95 9.92 3.73 -16.27
CA ALA A 95 10.95 3.70 -15.23
C ALA A 95 10.35 3.21 -13.90
N ASP A 96 9.21 3.74 -13.48
CA ASP A 96 8.52 3.31 -12.27
C ASP A 96 8.10 1.82 -12.35
N LEU A 97 7.56 1.38 -13.48
CA LEU A 97 7.25 -0.02 -13.69
C LEU A 97 8.49 -0.92 -13.62
N GLN A 98 9.61 -0.47 -14.19
CA GLN A 98 10.86 -1.23 -14.16
C GLN A 98 11.39 -1.35 -12.72
N ILE A 99 11.43 -0.24 -11.97
CA ILE A 99 11.80 -0.25 -10.55
C ILE A 99 10.93 -1.22 -9.77
N ARG A 100 9.61 -1.17 -9.95
CA ARG A 100 8.66 -2.05 -9.25
C ARG A 100 8.88 -3.53 -9.62
N ARG A 101 9.17 -3.82 -10.90
CA ARG A 101 9.45 -5.20 -11.36
C ARG A 101 10.70 -5.80 -10.71
N HIS A 102 11.73 -4.99 -10.51
CA HIS A 102 12.96 -5.43 -9.87
C HIS A 102 12.84 -5.50 -8.35
N LYS A 103 12.08 -4.59 -7.75
CA LYS A 103 11.97 -4.45 -6.30
C LYS A 103 11.02 -5.47 -5.65
N PHE A 104 9.90 -5.79 -6.29
CA PHE A 104 8.82 -6.56 -5.66
C PHE A 104 8.68 -7.99 -6.19
N PRO A 105 8.39 -8.98 -5.31
CA PRO A 105 8.20 -10.37 -5.70
C PRO A 105 6.87 -10.52 -6.46
N ARG A 106 6.94 -10.64 -7.80
CA ARG A 106 5.77 -10.73 -8.68
C ARG A 106 5.40 -12.15 -9.10
N LYS A 107 6.32 -13.10 -8.93
CA LYS A 107 6.15 -14.48 -9.40
C LYS A 107 5.42 -15.38 -8.40
N LEU A 108 5.41 -14.99 -7.13
CA LEU A 108 4.77 -15.73 -6.05
C LEU A 108 3.58 -14.93 -5.50
N PRO A 109 2.48 -15.59 -5.14
CA PRO A 109 1.34 -14.94 -4.50
C PRO A 109 1.78 -14.22 -3.21
N ASN A 110 1.34 -12.99 -3.05
CA ASN A 110 1.59 -12.16 -1.88
C ASN A 110 0.53 -11.06 -1.80
N CYS A 111 0.42 -10.38 -0.65
CA CYS A 111 -0.53 -9.30 -0.40
C CYS A 111 0.11 -7.89 -0.42
N GLY A 112 1.31 -7.76 -0.97
CA GLY A 112 2.06 -6.49 -0.96
C GLY A 112 2.91 -6.31 0.30
N SER A 113 3.18 -5.05 0.64
CA SER A 113 3.90 -4.70 1.87
C SER A 113 3.13 -5.16 3.10
N VAL A 114 3.80 -5.87 4.00
CA VAL A 114 3.17 -6.43 5.20
C VAL A 114 3.08 -5.38 6.30
N PHE A 115 4.14 -4.61 6.50
CA PHE A 115 4.23 -3.61 7.56
C PHE A 115 4.18 -2.19 7.03
N LEU A 116 3.57 -1.30 7.83
CA LEU A 116 3.47 0.14 7.54
C LEU A 116 4.86 0.79 7.48
N SER A 117 5.03 1.69 6.54
CA SER A 117 6.25 2.48 6.36
C SER A 117 5.98 3.93 6.75
N THR A 118 5.91 4.20 8.06
CA THR A 118 5.54 5.51 8.61
C THR A 118 6.69 6.52 8.54
N THR A 119 6.35 7.81 8.59
CA THR A 119 7.34 8.90 8.64
C THR A 119 8.22 8.78 9.88
N GLU A 120 7.63 8.44 11.04
CA GLU A 120 8.34 8.22 12.30
C GLU A 120 9.38 7.10 12.17
N MET A 121 8.96 5.96 11.57
CA MET A 121 9.86 4.84 11.34
C MET A 121 11.07 5.23 10.47
N HIS A 122 10.81 5.99 9.39
CA HIS A 122 11.88 6.48 8.51
C HIS A 122 12.86 7.42 9.23
N ALA A 123 12.37 8.24 10.15
CA ALA A 123 13.20 9.18 10.90
C ALA A 123 14.06 8.50 11.98
N THR A 124 13.64 7.32 12.47
CA THR A 124 14.29 6.64 13.61
C THR A 124 15.09 5.40 13.19
N VAL A 125 14.45 4.42 12.57
CA VAL A 125 15.01 3.09 12.31
C VAL A 125 15.13 2.73 10.83
N GLY A 126 14.49 3.50 9.95
CA GLY A 126 14.47 3.26 8.50
C GLY A 126 13.23 2.47 8.04
N PRO A 127 13.11 2.20 6.72
CA PRO A 127 11.93 1.52 6.17
C PRO A 127 11.84 0.05 6.64
N PRO A 128 10.61 -0.51 6.79
CA PRO A 128 10.40 -1.86 7.32
C PRO A 128 11.22 -2.94 6.61
N GLY A 129 11.29 -2.87 5.26
CA GLY A 129 12.04 -3.84 4.49
C GLY A 129 13.53 -3.87 4.84
N LYS A 130 14.13 -2.69 5.09
CA LYS A 130 15.53 -2.60 5.52
C LYS A 130 15.73 -3.15 6.92
N VAL A 131 14.88 -2.77 7.86
CA VAL A 131 14.95 -3.21 9.26
C VAL A 131 14.84 -4.74 9.37
N ILE A 132 13.91 -5.36 8.62
CA ILE A 132 13.73 -6.82 8.57
C ILE A 132 14.94 -7.51 7.91
N GLU A 133 15.50 -6.90 6.87
CA GLU A 133 16.70 -7.41 6.19
C GLU A 133 17.93 -7.32 7.07
N ASP A 134 18.16 -6.19 7.76
CA ASP A 134 19.27 -5.97 8.69
C ASP A 134 19.19 -6.94 9.90
N ALA A 135 17.97 -7.35 10.30
CA ALA A 135 17.75 -8.40 11.29
C ALA A 135 18.01 -9.83 10.79
N GLY A 136 18.41 -10.00 9.52
CA GLY A 136 18.72 -11.30 8.93
C GLY A 136 17.51 -12.20 8.67
N LEU A 137 16.29 -11.64 8.60
CA LEU A 137 15.06 -12.44 8.52
C LEU A 137 14.62 -12.81 7.10
N LYS A 138 15.32 -12.36 6.04
CA LYS A 138 15.01 -12.80 4.67
C LYS A 138 15.10 -14.32 4.55
N GLY A 139 14.10 -14.93 3.91
CA GLY A 139 14.01 -16.37 3.73
C GLY A 139 13.54 -17.15 4.95
N LEU A 140 13.27 -16.48 6.09
CA LEU A 140 12.63 -17.15 7.23
C LEU A 140 11.27 -17.68 6.78
N ARG A 141 11.02 -18.96 7.13
CA ARG A 141 9.87 -19.71 6.62
C ARG A 141 9.10 -20.38 7.75
N ILE A 142 7.76 -20.29 7.68
CA ILE A 142 6.83 -21.05 8.53
C ILE A 142 5.82 -21.73 7.60
N GLY A 143 5.74 -23.05 7.66
CA GLY A 143 4.93 -23.80 6.71
C GLY A 143 5.31 -23.49 5.25
N GLN A 144 4.36 -22.95 4.49
CA GLN A 144 4.59 -22.50 3.11
C GLN A 144 4.60 -20.97 2.95
N ALA A 145 4.62 -20.22 4.06
CA ALA A 145 4.84 -18.78 4.07
C ALA A 145 6.33 -18.46 4.26
N GLU A 146 6.89 -17.55 3.47
CA GLU A 146 8.31 -17.17 3.51
C GLU A 146 8.46 -15.65 3.41
N ILE A 147 9.39 -15.07 4.19
CA ILE A 147 9.84 -13.69 3.97
C ILE A 147 10.63 -13.64 2.67
N SER A 148 10.14 -12.84 1.72
CA SER A 148 10.71 -12.80 0.37
C SER A 148 12.20 -12.44 0.37
N GLN A 149 12.99 -13.23 -0.34
CA GLN A 149 14.41 -12.94 -0.62
C GLN A 149 14.60 -11.66 -1.43
N GLN A 150 13.59 -11.28 -2.23
CA GLN A 150 13.66 -10.09 -3.09
C GLN A 150 13.36 -8.79 -2.31
N HIS A 151 12.39 -8.82 -1.38
CA HIS A 151 12.00 -7.67 -0.56
C HIS A 151 11.48 -8.10 0.80
N ALA A 152 12.20 -7.79 1.87
CA ALA A 152 11.92 -8.31 3.20
C ALA A 152 10.58 -7.85 3.82
N ASN A 153 9.96 -6.76 3.33
CA ASN A 153 8.61 -6.36 3.75
C ASN A 153 7.50 -7.10 2.98
N PHE A 154 7.81 -8.25 2.37
CA PHE A 154 6.85 -9.10 1.66
C PHE A 154 6.90 -10.52 2.19
N ILE A 155 5.75 -11.08 2.49
CA ILE A 155 5.59 -12.51 2.76
C ILE A 155 5.00 -13.14 1.50
N VAL A 156 5.66 -14.15 0.97
CA VAL A 156 5.25 -14.89 -0.23
C VAL A 156 4.68 -16.25 0.16
N ASN A 157 3.67 -16.69 -0.58
CA ASN A 157 3.11 -18.02 -0.48
C ASN A 157 3.81 -18.95 -1.50
N LEU A 158 4.54 -19.93 -1.00
CA LEU A 158 5.28 -20.91 -1.81
C LEU A 158 4.39 -22.02 -2.40
N GLY A 159 3.10 -21.98 -2.09
CA GLY A 159 2.09 -22.96 -2.49
C GLY A 159 1.47 -23.64 -1.27
N GLY A 160 0.24 -23.26 -0.91
CA GLY A 160 -0.49 -23.88 0.19
C GLY A 160 -0.18 -23.29 1.59
N ALA A 161 0.38 -22.08 1.68
CA ALA A 161 0.50 -21.39 2.97
C ALA A 161 -0.88 -21.15 3.60
N SER A 162 -1.02 -21.47 4.87
CA SER A 162 -2.20 -21.16 5.64
C SER A 162 -2.17 -19.73 6.18
N SER A 163 -3.33 -19.18 6.55
CA SER A 163 -3.38 -17.90 7.27
C SER A 163 -2.62 -17.98 8.61
N ALA A 164 -2.63 -19.13 9.26
CA ALA A 164 -1.88 -19.35 10.49
C ALA A 164 -0.36 -19.24 10.27
N ASP A 165 0.17 -19.80 9.18
CA ASP A 165 1.60 -19.65 8.83
C ASP A 165 2.00 -18.19 8.68
N ILE A 166 1.17 -17.41 7.96
CA ILE A 166 1.42 -15.99 7.72
C ILE A 166 1.34 -15.18 9.01
N LEU A 167 0.31 -15.39 9.83
CA LEU A 167 0.14 -14.68 11.10
C LEU A 167 1.26 -15.00 12.09
N THR A 168 1.70 -16.27 12.17
CA THR A 168 2.84 -16.68 13.00
C THR A 168 4.13 -16.02 12.52
N LEU A 169 4.35 -15.95 11.20
CA LEU A 169 5.53 -15.29 10.65
C LEU A 169 5.52 -13.79 10.94
N ILE A 170 4.38 -13.12 10.83
CA ILE A 170 4.20 -11.71 11.22
C ILE A 170 4.54 -11.50 12.70
N ALA A 171 4.01 -12.34 13.59
CA ALA A 171 4.27 -12.27 15.02
C ALA A 171 5.76 -12.44 15.34
N GLN A 172 6.42 -13.39 14.70
CA GLN A 172 7.85 -13.64 14.88
C GLN A 172 8.71 -12.46 14.39
N ILE A 173 8.39 -11.87 13.22
CA ILE A 173 9.08 -10.68 12.73
C ILE A 173 8.95 -9.54 13.74
N ARG A 174 7.74 -9.26 14.23
CA ARG A 174 7.49 -8.18 15.20
C ARG A 174 8.27 -8.40 16.49
N GLN A 175 8.26 -9.63 17.01
CA GLN A 175 9.00 -9.97 18.22
C GLN A 175 10.50 -9.71 18.05
N VAL A 176 11.12 -10.22 16.99
CA VAL A 176 12.56 -10.04 16.74
C VAL A 176 12.92 -8.56 16.58
N ILE A 177 12.11 -7.79 15.87
CA ILE A 177 12.37 -6.35 15.69
C ILE A 177 12.20 -5.59 17.01
N GLN A 178 11.16 -5.92 17.79
CA GLN A 178 10.98 -5.33 19.12
C GLN A 178 12.15 -5.63 20.06
N GLU A 179 12.65 -6.86 20.06
CA GLU A 179 13.79 -7.28 20.88
C GLU A 179 15.10 -6.60 20.43
N ASN A 180 15.33 -6.48 19.12
CA ASN A 180 16.59 -5.96 18.59
C ASN A 180 16.73 -4.44 18.68
N ILE A 181 15.64 -3.70 18.41
CA ILE A 181 15.68 -2.23 18.25
C ILE A 181 14.57 -1.49 19.00
N GLY A 182 13.71 -2.18 19.76
CA GLY A 182 12.65 -1.57 20.57
C GLY A 182 11.52 -0.94 19.73
N PHE A 183 11.37 -1.29 18.43
CA PHE A 183 10.37 -0.71 17.57
C PHE A 183 9.20 -1.67 17.31
N ASP A 184 7.96 -1.19 17.52
CA ASP A 184 6.75 -1.99 17.26
C ASP A 184 6.24 -1.81 15.81
N LEU A 185 6.33 -2.87 15.02
CA LEU A 185 5.91 -2.86 13.62
C LEU A 185 4.38 -3.02 13.50
N GLY A 186 3.69 -1.95 13.07
CA GLY A 186 2.29 -2.01 12.68
C GLY A 186 2.09 -2.67 11.30
N CYS A 187 1.05 -3.51 11.16
CA CYS A 187 0.74 -4.14 9.87
C CYS A 187 -0.10 -3.23 8.97
N GLU A 188 0.26 -3.16 7.68
CA GLU A 188 -0.57 -2.63 6.60
C GLU A 188 -1.60 -3.68 6.14
N VAL A 189 -1.20 -4.96 6.15
CA VAL A 189 -2.07 -6.07 5.77
C VAL A 189 -3.14 -6.34 6.82
N ARG A 190 -4.31 -6.78 6.36
CA ARG A 190 -5.46 -7.10 7.20
C ARG A 190 -5.75 -8.60 7.16
N TYR A 191 -6.16 -9.14 8.29
CA TYR A 191 -6.70 -10.48 8.40
C TYR A 191 -8.22 -10.43 8.25
N VAL A 192 -8.76 -11.27 7.38
CA VAL A 192 -10.21 -11.50 7.23
C VAL A 192 -10.51 -12.87 7.81
N SER A 193 -11.27 -12.89 8.92
CA SER A 193 -11.65 -14.16 9.56
C SER A 193 -12.68 -14.93 8.72
N PRO A 194 -12.88 -16.25 8.97
CA PRO A 194 -13.95 -17.03 8.34
C PRO A 194 -15.35 -16.46 8.58
N GLN A 195 -15.54 -15.66 9.65
CA GLN A 195 -16.79 -14.97 9.97
C GLN A 195 -16.91 -13.59 9.32
N GLY A 196 -15.94 -13.19 8.48
CA GLY A 196 -15.94 -11.91 7.80
C GLY A 196 -15.45 -10.73 8.66
N VAL A 197 -14.92 -10.97 9.86
CA VAL A 197 -14.34 -9.91 10.68
C VAL A 197 -12.98 -9.48 10.09
N ILE A 198 -12.82 -8.19 9.85
CA ILE A 198 -11.59 -7.61 9.31
C ILE A 198 -10.85 -6.89 10.42
N LYS A 199 -9.56 -7.23 10.61
CA LYS A 199 -8.68 -6.57 11.57
C LYS A 199 -7.25 -6.48 11.05
N PRO A 200 -6.39 -5.57 11.60
CA PRO A 200 -4.96 -5.62 11.33
C PRO A 200 -4.39 -7.01 11.66
N ALA A 201 -3.46 -7.49 10.84
CA ALA A 201 -2.94 -8.86 10.98
C ALA A 201 -2.07 -9.07 12.24
N HIS A 202 -1.78 -8.02 12.99
CA HIS A 202 -1.00 -8.08 14.23
C HIS A 202 -1.85 -8.01 15.53
N LEU A 203 -3.18 -7.94 15.40
CA LEU A 203 -4.13 -7.88 16.52
C LEU A 203 -4.92 -9.18 16.71
#